data_3881b8a7c1e8b99de740235e35acb375
#
_entry.id   3881b8a7c1e8b99de740235e35acb375
#
_cell.length_a   1.000
_cell.length_b   1.000
_cell.length_c   1.000
_cell.angle_alpha   90.00
_cell.angle_beta   90.00
_cell.angle_gamma   90.00
#
_symmetry.space_group_name_H-M   'P 1'
#
loop_
_entity.id
_entity.type
_entity.pdbx_description
1 polymer ?
#
loop_
_entity_poly.entity_id
_entity_poly.type
_entity_poly.pdbx_seq_one_letter_code
_entity_poly.pdbx_strand_id
1 'polypeptide(L)'
;GKGSPILLIHDMLPGGSGYEWGKIEDDLALEHTVYNLDLPGCGRSEKSGITYTNFVYVQAICDFIKNVIGEKTDVIVNGYAVSFVVMACHNEKDLFNKIMMVNPVSLSSLKQMPGKKEKLLRRCLEIPVFGTLVYHMVVSRDAVNNEFIENYAFDPFHPDRDLQDAYYEAAH
;
A
#
# COMPACT_ATOMS: atom_id res chain seq x y z
N GLY A 1 -18.55 -4.63 9.56
CA GLY A 1 -18.62 -5.21 10.89
C GLY A 1 -19.26 -4.29 11.92
N LYS A 2 -19.30 -4.72 13.15
CA LYS A 2 -19.78 -3.94 14.29
C LYS A 2 -18.74 -4.06 15.40
N GLY A 3 -18.26 -2.94 15.92
CA GLY A 3 -17.24 -2.91 16.97
C GLY A 3 -16.29 -1.75 16.81
N SER A 4 -15.18 -1.75 17.56
CA SER A 4 -14.16 -0.71 17.45
C SER A 4 -13.57 -0.65 16.04
N PRO A 5 -13.23 0.55 15.54
CA PRO A 5 -12.68 0.68 14.20
C PRO A 5 -11.29 0.07 14.09
N ILE A 6 -11.04 -0.59 12.96
CA ILE A 6 -9.73 -1.08 12.55
C ILE A 6 -9.44 -0.66 11.11
N LEU A 7 -8.30 -0.04 10.88
CA LEU A 7 -7.86 0.44 9.58
C LEU A 7 -6.76 -0.47 9.03
N LEU A 8 -6.98 -1.01 7.84
CA LEU A 8 -6.05 -1.84 7.10
C LEU A 8 -5.36 -0.99 6.04
N ILE A 9 -4.02 -1.02 5.99
CA ILE A 9 -3.21 -0.25 5.05
C ILE A 9 -2.21 -1.20 4.36
N HIS A 10 -2.35 -1.32 3.04
CA HIS A 10 -1.54 -2.19 2.18
C HIS A 10 -0.09 -1.70 2.01
N ASP A 11 0.78 -2.57 1.50
CA ASP A 11 2.15 -2.22 1.14
C ASP A 11 2.22 -1.31 -0.10
N MET A 12 3.32 -0.55 -0.22
CA MET A 12 3.60 0.38 -1.32
C MET A 12 4.40 -0.27 -2.46
N LEU A 13 4.00 -1.47 -2.85
CA LEU A 13 4.56 -2.16 -4.02
C LEU A 13 3.65 -1.99 -5.24
N PRO A 14 4.16 -2.17 -6.47
CA PRO A 14 3.33 -2.19 -7.67
C PRO A 14 2.17 -3.20 -7.52
N GLY A 15 0.94 -2.74 -7.70
CA GLY A 15 -0.25 -3.55 -7.48
C GLY A 15 -0.71 -3.64 -6.02
N GLY A 16 0.00 -3.01 -5.08
CA GLY A 16 -0.45 -2.92 -3.69
C GLY A 16 -1.80 -2.24 -3.58
N SER A 17 -2.73 -2.87 -2.89
CA SER A 17 -4.10 -2.39 -2.70
C SER A 17 -4.77 -3.13 -1.53
N GLY A 18 -5.97 -2.72 -1.17
CA GLY A 18 -6.77 -3.36 -0.14
C GLY A 18 -7.04 -4.86 -0.37
N TYR A 19 -6.88 -5.35 -1.59
CA TYR A 19 -6.97 -6.80 -1.86
C TYR A 19 -5.99 -7.65 -1.06
N GLU A 20 -4.89 -7.07 -0.60
CA GLU A 20 -3.91 -7.72 0.28
C GLU A 20 -4.54 -8.29 1.56
N TRP A 21 -5.58 -7.65 2.05
CA TRP A 21 -6.26 -7.98 3.30
C TRP A 21 -7.49 -8.88 3.13
N GLY A 22 -7.90 -9.17 1.90
CA GLY A 22 -9.16 -9.85 1.58
C GLY A 22 -9.38 -11.18 2.33
N LYS A 23 -8.29 -11.91 2.68
CA LYS A 23 -8.40 -13.20 3.39
C LYS A 23 -8.71 -13.07 4.89
N ILE A 24 -8.44 -11.90 5.49
CA ILE A 24 -8.64 -11.68 6.94
C ILE A 24 -9.74 -10.66 7.24
N GLU A 25 -10.22 -9.96 6.21
CA GLU A 25 -11.17 -8.86 6.36
C GLU A 25 -12.50 -9.33 6.96
N ASP A 26 -13.01 -10.46 6.49
CA ASP A 26 -14.26 -11.05 6.99
C ASP A 26 -14.13 -11.50 8.44
N ASP A 27 -13.02 -12.11 8.82
CA ASP A 27 -12.76 -12.56 10.19
C ASP A 27 -12.64 -11.36 11.15
N LEU A 28 -11.94 -10.31 10.74
CA LEU A 28 -11.85 -9.07 11.52
C LEU A 28 -13.21 -8.38 11.66
N ALA A 29 -14.05 -8.47 10.64
CA ALA A 29 -15.37 -7.86 10.63
C ALA A 29 -16.37 -8.52 11.62
N LEU A 30 -16.04 -9.67 12.18
CA LEU A 30 -16.84 -10.30 13.23
C LEU A 30 -16.83 -9.48 14.54
N GLU A 31 -15.71 -8.82 14.84
CA GLU A 31 -15.51 -8.09 16.11
C GLU A 31 -15.22 -6.60 15.91
N HIS A 32 -14.90 -6.17 14.68
CA HIS A 32 -14.48 -4.80 14.36
C HIS A 32 -15.33 -4.18 13.25
N THR A 33 -15.36 -2.85 13.21
CA THR A 33 -15.72 -2.10 12.00
C THR A 33 -14.45 -1.94 11.17
N VAL A 34 -14.32 -2.72 10.09
CA VAL A 34 -13.12 -2.78 9.26
C VAL A 34 -13.18 -1.70 8.18
N TYR A 35 -12.11 -0.92 8.09
CA TYR A 35 -11.85 0.04 7.02
C TYR A 35 -10.62 -0.43 6.26
N ASN A 36 -10.74 -0.60 4.96
CA ASN A 36 -9.65 -1.01 4.07
C ASN A 36 -9.33 0.15 3.14
N LEU A 37 -8.16 0.78 3.32
CA LEU A 37 -7.78 2.01 2.64
C LEU A 37 -6.79 1.72 1.51
N ASP A 38 -7.21 1.98 0.27
CA ASP A 38 -6.27 2.15 -0.83
C ASP A 38 -5.61 3.53 -0.72
N LEU A 39 -4.30 3.56 -0.55
CA LEU A 39 -3.54 4.81 -0.47
C LEU A 39 -3.61 5.60 -1.79
N PRO A 40 -3.50 6.94 -1.76
CA PRO A 40 -3.54 7.76 -2.97
C PRO A 40 -2.59 7.25 -4.06
N GLY A 41 -3.10 7.08 -5.28
CA GLY A 41 -2.36 6.52 -6.40
C GLY A 41 -2.30 5.00 -6.47
N CYS A 42 -2.89 4.28 -5.51
CA CYS A 42 -2.91 2.83 -5.44
C CYS A 42 -4.35 2.29 -5.59
N GLY A 43 -4.46 1.04 -6.03
CA GLY A 43 -5.73 0.32 -6.13
C GLY A 43 -6.83 1.12 -6.82
N ARG A 44 -7.95 1.29 -6.13
CA ARG A 44 -9.14 2.05 -6.59
C ARG A 44 -9.10 3.53 -6.25
N SER A 45 -8.09 3.97 -5.48
CA SER A 45 -7.90 5.40 -5.18
C SER A 45 -7.49 6.18 -6.41
N GLU A 46 -7.83 7.46 -6.43
CA GLU A 46 -7.51 8.36 -7.53
C GLU A 46 -6.01 8.38 -7.83
N LYS A 47 -5.66 8.21 -9.10
CA LYS A 47 -4.30 8.26 -9.62
C LYS A 47 -4.03 9.67 -10.19
N SER A 48 -3.97 10.67 -9.30
CA SER A 48 -3.75 12.08 -9.66
C SER A 48 -2.35 12.31 -10.22
N GLY A 49 -2.20 13.29 -11.11
CA GLY A 49 -0.91 13.70 -11.69
C GLY A 49 -0.02 14.53 -10.75
N ILE A 50 -0.08 14.27 -9.44
CA ILE A 50 0.73 14.96 -8.42
C ILE A 50 2.01 14.19 -8.10
N THR A 51 2.95 14.85 -7.45
CA THR A 51 4.10 14.15 -6.86
C THR A 51 3.70 13.53 -5.52
N TYR A 52 3.64 12.21 -5.48
CA TYR A 52 3.37 11.46 -4.25
C TYR A 52 4.60 11.49 -3.35
N THR A 53 4.51 12.22 -2.26
CA THR A 53 5.52 12.29 -1.20
C THR A 53 5.06 11.58 0.04
N ASN A 54 5.97 11.23 0.95
CA ASN A 54 5.60 10.64 2.24
C ASN A 54 4.56 11.48 2.98
N PHE A 55 4.62 12.81 2.85
CA PHE A 55 3.65 13.71 3.49
C PHE A 55 2.25 13.59 2.93
N VAL A 56 2.09 13.31 1.63
CA VAL A 56 0.77 13.05 1.01
C VAL A 56 0.14 11.83 1.65
N TYR A 57 0.89 10.75 1.83
CA TYR A 57 0.38 9.53 2.46
C TYR A 57 0.08 9.72 3.95
N VAL A 58 0.97 10.38 4.68
CA VAL A 58 0.75 10.72 6.10
C VAL A 58 -0.51 11.55 6.27
N GLN A 59 -0.70 12.57 5.44
CA GLN A 59 -1.89 13.41 5.48
C GLN A 59 -3.15 12.63 5.12
N ALA A 60 -3.11 11.80 4.07
CA ALA A 60 -4.25 10.99 3.66
C ALA A 60 -4.70 10.03 4.77
N ILE A 61 -3.76 9.39 5.47
CA ILE A 61 -4.07 8.51 6.61
C ILE A 61 -4.72 9.29 7.75
N CYS A 62 -4.14 10.43 8.14
CA CYS A 62 -4.70 11.26 9.21
C CYS A 62 -6.09 11.78 8.86
N ASP A 63 -6.27 12.28 7.64
CA ASP A 63 -7.54 12.82 7.17
C ASP A 63 -8.60 11.73 7.06
N PHE A 64 -8.23 10.52 6.63
CA PHE A 64 -9.15 9.39 6.59
C PHE A 64 -9.65 9.02 8.00
N ILE A 65 -8.74 8.93 8.97
CA ILE A 65 -9.14 8.62 10.35
C ILE A 65 -10.04 9.74 10.91
N LYS A 66 -9.70 11.02 10.69
CA LYS A 66 -10.47 12.15 11.20
C LYS A 66 -11.86 12.30 10.57
N ASN A 67 -11.90 12.19 9.24
CA ASN A 67 -13.09 12.60 8.48
C ASN A 67 -14.02 11.43 8.12
N VAL A 68 -13.47 10.20 8.05
CA VAL A 68 -14.24 9.00 7.68
C VAL A 68 -14.50 8.12 8.88
N ILE A 69 -13.49 7.82 9.70
CA ILE A 69 -13.65 6.97 10.88
C ILE A 69 -14.22 7.81 12.05
N GLY A 70 -13.65 8.98 12.29
CA GLY A 70 -14.13 9.95 13.28
C GLY A 70 -13.80 9.61 14.73
N GLU A 71 -13.06 8.54 14.99
CA GLU A 71 -12.66 8.10 16.31
C GLU A 71 -11.27 7.44 16.31
N LYS A 72 -10.72 7.27 17.51
CA LYS A 72 -9.42 6.63 17.73
C LYS A 72 -9.45 5.19 17.25
N THR A 73 -8.46 4.81 16.40
CA THR A 73 -8.56 3.60 15.61
C THR A 73 -7.36 2.66 15.80
N ASP A 74 -7.58 1.35 15.74
CA ASP A 74 -6.54 0.36 15.60
C ASP A 74 -6.08 0.31 14.13
N VAL A 75 -4.77 0.12 13.88
CA VAL A 75 -4.23 0.09 12.53
C VAL A 75 -3.41 -1.18 12.31
N ILE A 76 -3.66 -1.88 11.21
CA ILE A 76 -2.79 -2.92 10.67
C ILE A 76 -2.19 -2.39 9.39
N VAL A 77 -0.87 -2.42 9.28
CA VAL A 77 -0.15 -1.83 8.15
C VAL A 77 1.01 -2.72 7.72
N ASN A 78 1.22 -2.86 6.40
CA ASN A 78 2.26 -3.70 5.82
C ASN A 78 3.39 -2.91 5.16
N GLY A 79 4.58 -3.49 5.15
CA GLY A 79 5.73 -3.13 4.34
C GLY A 79 6.22 -1.69 4.48
N TYR A 80 6.37 -1.01 3.36
CA TYR A 80 6.82 0.39 3.29
C TYR A 80 5.82 1.38 3.91
N ALA A 81 4.53 1.10 3.86
CA ALA A 81 3.50 1.96 4.42
C ALA A 81 3.61 2.10 5.95
N VAL A 82 4.30 1.18 6.64
CA VAL A 82 4.61 1.29 8.06
C VAL A 82 5.28 2.62 8.39
N SER A 83 6.18 3.11 7.54
CA SER A 83 6.88 4.39 7.74
C SER A 83 5.91 5.58 7.77
N PHE A 84 4.86 5.55 6.94
CA PHE A 84 3.84 6.61 6.90
C PHE A 84 2.97 6.60 8.14
N VAL A 85 2.55 5.39 8.59
CA VAL A 85 1.74 5.25 9.82
C VAL A 85 2.53 5.69 11.05
N VAL A 86 3.82 5.35 11.14
CA VAL A 86 4.70 5.80 12.24
C VAL A 86 4.83 7.33 12.24
N MET A 87 5.02 7.96 11.07
CA MET A 87 5.05 9.42 10.94
C MET A 87 3.71 10.06 11.30
N ALA A 88 2.60 9.48 10.84
CA ALA A 88 1.25 9.95 11.16
C ALA A 88 0.99 9.87 12.68
N CYS A 89 1.32 8.76 13.30
CA CYS A 89 1.22 8.58 14.75
C CYS A 89 2.14 9.53 15.54
N HIS A 90 3.33 9.84 15.02
CA HIS A 90 4.21 10.83 15.65
C HIS A 90 3.59 12.24 15.65
N ASN A 91 2.95 12.61 14.53
CA ASN A 91 2.33 13.92 14.37
C ASN A 91 1.02 14.05 15.16
N GLU A 92 0.19 12.98 15.17
CA GLU A 92 -1.18 13.00 15.69
C GLU A 92 -1.49 11.72 16.48
N LYS A 93 -0.89 11.58 17.66
CA LYS A 93 -1.00 10.38 18.52
C LYS A 93 -2.44 10.02 18.90
N ASP A 94 -3.29 11.01 19.02
CA ASP A 94 -4.66 10.82 19.51
C ASP A 94 -5.57 10.10 18.50
N LEU A 95 -5.13 9.99 17.25
CA LEU A 95 -5.86 9.26 16.21
C LEU A 95 -5.65 7.73 16.30
N PHE A 96 -4.57 7.28 16.93
CA PHE A 96 -4.14 5.88 16.93
C PHE A 96 -4.32 5.25 18.31
N ASN A 97 -4.90 4.04 18.34
CA ASN A 97 -5.02 3.24 19.56
C ASN A 97 -3.88 2.20 19.61
N LYS A 98 -3.90 1.19 18.74
CA LYS A 98 -2.85 0.20 18.58
C LYS A 98 -2.38 0.16 17.13
N ILE A 99 -1.11 -0.13 16.91
CA ILE A 99 -0.55 -0.27 15.57
C ILE A 99 0.12 -1.64 15.47
N MET A 100 -0.40 -2.50 14.59
CA MET A 100 0.21 -3.76 14.22
C MET A 100 1.00 -3.57 12.92
N MET A 101 2.30 -3.79 12.98
CA MET A 101 3.20 -3.64 11.84
C MET A 101 3.54 -5.02 11.27
N VAL A 102 3.20 -5.25 10.02
CA VAL A 102 3.48 -6.48 9.29
C VAL A 102 4.67 -6.22 8.35
N ASN A 103 5.66 -7.08 8.35
CA ASN A 103 6.87 -6.98 7.51
C ASN A 103 7.47 -5.56 7.42
N PRO A 104 7.72 -4.85 8.54
CA PRO A 104 8.21 -3.48 8.47
C PRO A 104 9.57 -3.42 7.78
N VAL A 105 9.72 -2.49 6.85
CA VAL A 105 10.99 -2.28 6.15
C VAL A 105 12.05 -1.76 7.13
N SER A 106 13.27 -2.27 6.99
CA SER A 106 14.36 -1.88 7.89
C SER A 106 14.71 -0.38 7.75
N LEU A 107 15.13 0.25 8.85
CA LEU A 107 15.59 1.64 8.83
C LEU A 107 16.79 1.86 7.90
N SER A 108 17.62 0.83 7.69
CA SER A 108 18.73 0.88 6.74
C SER A 108 18.24 0.96 5.29
N SER A 109 17.19 0.20 4.94
CA SER A 109 16.56 0.26 3.60
C SER A 109 15.90 1.61 3.35
N LEU A 110 15.22 2.19 4.34
CA LEU A 110 14.61 3.53 4.22
C LEU A 110 15.63 4.65 4.05
N LYS A 111 16.89 4.45 4.44
CA LYS A 111 17.98 5.44 4.27
C LYS A 111 18.69 5.31 2.91
N GLN A 112 18.40 4.29 2.13
CA GLN A 112 19.04 4.11 0.83
C GLN A 112 18.58 5.20 -0.13
N MET A 113 19.56 5.94 -0.67
CA MET A 113 19.28 6.92 -1.70
C MET A 113 19.19 6.24 -3.07
N PRO A 114 18.26 6.65 -3.95
CA PRO A 114 18.15 6.11 -5.30
C PRO A 114 19.49 6.19 -6.04
N GLY A 115 19.92 5.09 -6.60
CA GLY A 115 21.13 5.01 -7.40
C GLY A 115 20.99 5.70 -8.77
N LYS A 116 22.01 5.55 -9.62
CA LYS A 116 21.99 6.14 -10.97
C LYS A 116 20.94 5.48 -11.87
N LYS A 117 20.74 4.16 -11.72
CA LYS A 117 19.77 3.38 -12.51
C LYS A 117 18.34 3.78 -12.21
N GLU A 118 18.00 3.89 -10.93
CA GLU A 118 16.67 4.29 -10.47
C GLU A 118 16.34 5.74 -10.89
N LYS A 119 17.33 6.65 -10.82
CA LYS A 119 17.18 8.03 -11.31
C LYS A 119 16.99 8.09 -12.82
N LEU A 120 17.66 7.22 -13.58
CA LEU A 120 17.48 7.12 -15.03
C LEU A 120 16.10 6.57 -15.37
N LEU A 121 15.69 5.47 -14.71
CA LEU A 121 14.36 4.88 -14.89
C LEU A 121 13.25 5.92 -14.60
N ARG A 122 13.36 6.63 -13.49
CA ARG A 122 12.43 7.71 -13.16
C ARG A 122 12.33 8.75 -14.29
N ARG A 123 13.47 9.21 -14.84
CA ARG A 123 13.46 10.17 -15.96
C ARG A 123 12.79 9.60 -17.21
N CYS A 124 12.98 8.32 -17.50
CA CYS A 124 12.31 7.65 -18.62
C CYS A 124 10.79 7.58 -18.40
N LEU A 125 10.34 7.32 -17.17
CA LEU A 125 8.92 7.28 -16.82
C LEU A 125 8.26 8.66 -16.85
N GLU A 126 9.02 9.75 -16.65
CA GLU A 126 8.51 11.12 -16.70
C GLU A 126 8.29 11.64 -18.15
N ILE A 127 8.76 10.92 -19.18
CA ILE A 127 8.56 11.29 -20.59
C ILE A 127 7.15 10.90 -21.03
N PRO A 128 6.30 11.86 -21.48
CA PRO A 128 4.95 11.55 -21.96
C PRO A 128 4.95 10.50 -23.07
N VAL A 129 3.98 9.59 -23.08
CA VAL A 129 3.83 8.46 -24.02
C VAL A 129 4.91 7.38 -23.85
N PHE A 130 6.18 7.76 -23.88
CA PHE A 130 7.31 6.84 -23.69
C PHE A 130 7.33 6.27 -22.27
N GLY A 131 7.05 7.11 -21.27
CA GLY A 131 6.97 6.67 -19.88
C GLY A 131 5.88 5.63 -19.65
N THR A 132 4.71 5.80 -20.28
CA THR A 132 3.62 4.81 -20.24
C THR A 132 4.07 3.47 -20.82
N LEU A 133 4.77 3.49 -21.96
CA LEU A 133 5.28 2.28 -22.59
C LEU A 133 6.33 1.59 -21.70
N VAL A 134 7.28 2.35 -21.15
CA VAL A 134 8.29 1.82 -20.21
C VAL A 134 7.62 1.26 -18.95
N TYR A 135 6.58 1.94 -18.43
CA TYR A 135 5.83 1.46 -17.27
C TYR A 135 5.19 0.10 -17.55
N HIS A 136 4.46 -0.05 -18.66
CA HIS A 136 3.84 -1.33 -19.03
C HIS A 136 4.85 -2.46 -19.31
N MET A 137 6.07 -2.13 -19.73
CA MET A 137 7.13 -3.11 -19.87
C MET A 137 7.68 -3.57 -18.50
N VAL A 138 7.88 -2.64 -17.58
CA VAL A 138 8.42 -2.92 -16.24
C VAL A 138 7.36 -3.57 -15.34
N VAL A 139 6.10 -3.12 -15.45
CA VAL A 139 4.95 -3.64 -14.70
C VAL A 139 4.12 -4.55 -15.61
N SER A 140 4.79 -5.48 -16.30
CA SER A 140 4.11 -6.50 -17.10
C SER A 140 3.42 -7.54 -16.20
N ARG A 141 2.45 -8.27 -16.76
CA ARG A 141 1.75 -9.34 -16.02
C ARG A 141 2.74 -10.35 -15.42
N ASP A 142 3.76 -10.75 -16.20
CA ASP A 142 4.77 -11.70 -15.72
C ASP A 142 5.63 -11.12 -14.58
N ALA A 143 5.96 -9.82 -14.66
CA ALA A 143 6.72 -9.15 -13.60
C ALA A 143 5.91 -9.06 -12.30
N VAL A 144 4.63 -8.66 -12.38
CA VAL A 144 3.73 -8.61 -11.22
C VAL A 144 3.50 -10.00 -10.63
N ASN A 145 3.29 -11.02 -11.48
CA ASN A 145 3.09 -12.39 -11.04
C ASN A 145 4.34 -12.96 -10.35
N ASN A 146 5.53 -12.70 -10.88
CA ASN A 146 6.78 -13.13 -10.26
C ASN A 146 7.00 -12.45 -8.91
N GLU A 147 6.79 -11.13 -8.83
CA GLU A 147 6.85 -10.38 -7.58
C GLU A 147 5.87 -10.92 -6.54
N PHE A 148 4.64 -11.23 -6.98
CA PHE A 148 3.63 -11.82 -6.11
C PHE A 148 4.05 -13.20 -5.59
N ILE A 149 4.57 -14.08 -6.47
CA ILE A 149 5.00 -15.42 -6.09
C ILE A 149 6.19 -15.38 -5.12
N GLU A 150 7.15 -14.49 -5.36
CA GLU A 150 8.35 -14.40 -4.55
C GLU A 150 8.11 -13.79 -3.16
N ASN A 151 7.19 -12.84 -3.04
CA ASN A 151 7.04 -12.05 -1.82
C ASN A 151 5.73 -12.29 -1.05
N TYR A 152 4.67 -12.76 -1.72
CA TYR A 152 3.34 -12.85 -1.11
C TYR A 152 2.71 -14.24 -1.11
N ALA A 153 3.11 -15.12 -2.04
CA ALA A 153 2.51 -16.44 -2.11
C ALA A 153 3.02 -17.33 -0.97
N PHE A 154 2.10 -17.89 -0.18
CA PHE A 154 2.44 -18.91 0.82
C PHE A 154 2.94 -20.20 0.16
N ASP A 155 2.31 -20.60 -0.95
CA ASP A 155 2.74 -21.71 -1.79
C ASP A 155 3.07 -21.19 -3.20
N PRO A 156 4.36 -21.05 -3.55
CA PRO A 156 4.77 -20.56 -4.86
C PRO A 156 4.37 -21.49 -6.03
N PHE A 157 4.04 -22.76 -5.75
CA PHE A 157 3.63 -23.72 -6.77
C PHE A 157 2.14 -23.69 -7.06
N HIS A 158 1.34 -23.17 -6.12
CA HIS A 158 -0.11 -23.01 -6.27
C HIS A 158 -0.56 -21.60 -5.86
N PRO A 159 -0.11 -20.57 -6.60
CA PRO A 159 -0.47 -19.19 -6.28
C PRO A 159 -1.97 -18.95 -6.52
N ASP A 160 -2.56 -18.10 -5.70
CA ASP A 160 -3.93 -17.65 -5.84
C ASP A 160 -4.06 -16.75 -7.09
N ARG A 161 -4.71 -17.27 -8.14
CA ARG A 161 -4.82 -16.57 -9.43
C ARG A 161 -5.71 -15.33 -9.35
N ASP A 162 -6.78 -15.38 -8.57
CA ASP A 162 -7.70 -14.26 -8.43
C ASP A 162 -6.98 -13.08 -7.74
N LEU A 163 -6.13 -13.39 -6.78
CA LEU A 163 -5.31 -12.39 -6.11
C LEU A 163 -4.20 -11.84 -7.03
N GLN A 164 -3.57 -12.69 -7.86
CA GLN A 164 -2.60 -12.24 -8.87
C GLN A 164 -3.25 -11.28 -9.89
N ASP A 165 -4.45 -11.61 -10.36
CA ASP A 165 -5.18 -10.74 -11.28
C ASP A 165 -5.56 -9.41 -10.62
N ALA A 166 -5.97 -9.43 -9.35
CA ALA A 166 -6.23 -8.22 -8.58
C ALA A 166 -4.99 -7.33 -8.42
N TYR A 167 -3.82 -7.91 -8.16
CA TYR A 167 -2.55 -7.17 -8.11
C TYR A 167 -2.19 -6.55 -9.46
N TYR A 168 -2.39 -7.29 -10.55
CA TYR A 168 -2.13 -6.78 -11.88
C TYR A 168 -3.07 -5.63 -12.25
N GLU A 169 -4.37 -5.75 -11.96
CA GLU A 169 -5.35 -4.68 -12.19
C GLU A 169 -5.08 -3.44 -11.34
N ALA A 170 -4.68 -3.63 -10.07
CA ALA A 170 -4.34 -2.51 -9.19
C ALA A 170 -3.09 -1.74 -9.65
N ALA A 171 -2.16 -2.42 -10.37
CA ALA A 171 -0.96 -1.81 -10.91
C ALA A 171 -1.22 -0.98 -12.20
N HIS A 172 -2.36 -1.12 -12.85
CA HIS A 172 -2.74 -0.45 -14.11
C HIS A 172 -3.98 0.40 -13.95
#